data_baaa1128f6d054e7bd24201e01db26b1
#
_entry.id   baaa1128f6d054e7bd24201e01db26b1
#
_cell.length_a   1.000
_cell.length_b   1.000
_cell.length_c   1.000
_cell.angle_alpha   90.00
_cell.angle_beta   90.00
_cell.angle_gamma   90.00
#
_symmetry.space_group_name_H-M   'P 1'
#
loop_
_entity.id
_entity.type
_entity.pdbx_description
1 polymer ?
#
loop_
_entity_poly.entity_id
_entity_poly.type
_entity_poly.pdbx_seq_one_letter_code
_entity_poly.pdbx_strand_id
1 'polypeptide(L)'
;IGGVGVLGHSEGGTIAFMLGADKAVDFIVSLAGMAETGKETLMRQNEHQLSKFALSNKDKENSMALISALFDEIARQSETGTSSPIDIDSLVSKSGLTVPGPVVLSLKSTQKIRTPWFDTFLTLNPDKYLKRIHCPILAVNGELDTQVHAATNIGIIKASCPAATTIIYPSLNHMLQHAVTGEPSEYDSIRQTVSPDVLTDILSFIKSL
;
A
#
# COMPACT_ATOMS: atom_id res chain seq x y z
N ILE A 1 26.16 -7.19 21.14
CA ILE A 1 25.28 -6.70 20.05
C ILE A 1 24.23 -5.86 20.74
N GLY A 2 24.11 -4.58 20.37
CA GLY A 2 23.29 -3.63 21.11
C GLY A 2 21.79 -3.76 20.85
N GLY A 3 21.36 -4.27 19.72
CA GLY A 3 19.94 -4.46 19.35
C GLY A 3 19.83 -4.95 17.91
N VAL A 4 18.70 -5.54 17.57
CA VAL A 4 18.38 -5.99 16.21
C VAL A 4 17.16 -5.24 15.71
N GLY A 5 17.34 -4.44 14.65
CA GLY A 5 16.25 -3.74 13.99
C GLY A 5 15.90 -4.32 12.64
N VAL A 6 14.74 -3.94 12.14
CA VAL A 6 14.30 -4.24 10.77
C VAL A 6 14.06 -2.94 10.00
N LEU A 7 14.52 -2.91 8.76
CA LEU A 7 14.21 -1.88 7.79
C LEU A 7 13.47 -2.53 6.64
N GLY A 8 12.29 -2.02 6.32
CA GLY A 8 11.46 -2.54 5.24
C GLY A 8 10.87 -1.44 4.37
N HIS A 9 10.82 -1.68 3.06
CA HIS A 9 10.24 -0.77 2.08
C HIS A 9 8.91 -1.32 1.55
N SER A 10 7.91 -0.45 1.38
CA SER A 10 6.60 -0.80 0.83
C SER A 10 5.94 -1.92 1.67
N GLU A 11 5.58 -3.06 1.08
CA GLU A 11 5.09 -4.24 1.81
C GLU A 11 6.08 -4.69 2.92
N GLY A 12 7.39 -4.58 2.67
CA GLY A 12 8.42 -4.84 3.68
C GLY A 12 8.31 -3.93 4.91
N GLY A 13 7.85 -2.69 4.75
CA GLY A 13 7.55 -1.78 5.85
C GLY A 13 6.38 -2.27 6.70
N THR A 14 5.37 -2.86 6.06
CA THR A 14 4.24 -3.51 6.75
C THR A 14 4.66 -4.79 7.47
N ILE A 15 5.52 -5.60 6.83
CA ILE A 15 6.11 -6.79 7.46
C ILE A 15 6.94 -6.39 8.70
N ALA A 16 7.64 -5.26 8.64
CA ALA A 16 8.36 -4.73 9.80
C ALA A 16 7.43 -4.44 10.99
N PHE A 17 6.21 -3.94 10.75
CA PHE A 17 5.20 -3.78 11.80
C PHE A 17 4.78 -5.14 12.41
N MET A 18 4.65 -6.18 11.60
CA MET A 18 4.35 -7.52 12.10
C MET A 18 5.45 -8.02 13.03
N LEU A 19 6.71 -7.91 12.61
CA LEU A 19 7.87 -8.31 13.42
C LEU A 19 7.95 -7.53 14.74
N GLY A 20 7.67 -6.23 14.72
CA GLY A 20 7.61 -5.42 15.93
C GLY A 20 6.46 -5.81 16.88
N ALA A 21 5.28 -6.11 16.31
CA ALA A 21 4.13 -6.58 17.09
C ALA A 21 4.41 -7.93 17.77
N ASP A 22 5.19 -8.79 17.13
CA ASP A 22 5.59 -10.10 17.65
C ASP A 22 6.87 -10.02 18.54
N LYS A 23 7.38 -8.79 18.81
CA LYS A 23 8.58 -8.52 19.62
C LYS A 23 9.85 -9.23 19.09
N ALA A 24 9.91 -9.45 17.79
CA ALA A 24 11.03 -10.11 17.14
C ALA A 24 12.21 -9.16 16.88
N VAL A 25 11.98 -7.83 17.03
CA VAL A 25 12.98 -6.78 16.77
C VAL A 25 12.92 -5.69 17.84
N ASP A 26 14.06 -5.01 18.02
CA ASP A 26 14.20 -3.95 19.03
C ASP A 26 13.84 -2.56 18.48
N PHE A 27 13.80 -2.38 17.16
CA PHE A 27 13.32 -1.16 16.49
C PHE A 27 12.90 -1.40 15.05
N ILE A 28 12.12 -0.48 14.48
CA ILE A 28 11.58 -0.55 13.12
C ILE A 28 11.93 0.72 12.35
N VAL A 29 12.33 0.54 11.08
CA VAL A 29 12.36 1.59 10.07
C VAL A 29 11.44 1.18 8.93
N SER A 30 10.30 1.87 8.80
CA SER A 30 9.33 1.64 7.74
C SER A 30 9.48 2.72 6.66
N LEU A 31 9.87 2.30 5.47
CA LEU A 31 10.05 3.14 4.28
C LEU A 31 8.84 2.96 3.36
N ALA A 32 8.01 3.98 3.22
CA ALA A 32 6.77 3.92 2.43
C ALA A 32 5.92 2.68 2.77
N GLY A 33 5.90 2.27 4.05
CA GLY A 33 5.15 1.11 4.51
C GLY A 33 3.65 1.39 4.58
N MET A 34 2.86 0.40 4.17
CA MET A 34 1.41 0.47 4.17
C MET A 34 0.85 0.31 5.58
N ALA A 35 -0.03 1.21 5.99
CA ALA A 35 -0.78 1.18 7.24
C ALA A 35 -2.30 1.10 7.02
N GLU A 36 -2.77 1.50 5.85
CA GLU A 36 -4.12 1.19 5.35
C GLU A 36 -4.28 -0.32 5.16
N THR A 37 -5.52 -0.80 5.12
CA THR A 37 -5.78 -2.19 4.72
C THR A 37 -5.33 -2.42 3.27
N GLY A 38 -5.02 -3.67 2.93
CA GLY A 38 -4.63 -4.03 1.57
C GLY A 38 -5.71 -3.65 0.56
N LYS A 39 -6.99 -3.85 0.90
CA LYS A 39 -8.12 -3.41 0.06
C LYS A 39 -8.11 -1.90 -0.16
N GLU A 40 -7.97 -1.09 0.88
CA GLU A 40 -7.96 0.38 0.76
C GLU A 40 -6.78 0.86 -0.10
N THR A 41 -5.60 0.29 0.11
CA THR A 41 -4.41 0.59 -0.70
C THR A 41 -4.66 0.28 -2.17
N LEU A 42 -5.18 -0.92 -2.50
CA LEU A 42 -5.49 -1.30 -3.88
C LEU A 42 -6.62 -0.45 -4.50
N MET A 43 -7.64 -0.10 -3.72
CA MET A 43 -8.70 0.80 -4.19
C MET A 43 -8.12 2.17 -4.57
N ARG A 44 -7.26 2.75 -3.73
CA ARG A 44 -6.61 4.03 -4.00
C ARG A 44 -5.70 3.99 -5.23
N GLN A 45 -4.93 2.90 -5.39
CA GLN A 45 -4.12 2.69 -6.60
C GLN A 45 -4.97 2.59 -7.86
N ASN A 46 -6.11 1.89 -7.82
CA ASN A 46 -7.03 1.79 -8.95
C ASN A 46 -7.70 3.15 -9.26
N GLU A 47 -8.11 3.90 -8.25
CA GLU A 47 -8.65 5.26 -8.42
C GLU A 47 -7.63 6.18 -9.11
N HIS A 48 -6.37 6.15 -8.63
CA HIS A 48 -5.27 6.89 -9.25
C HIS A 48 -5.05 6.48 -10.71
N GLN A 49 -5.04 5.18 -11.03
CA GLN A 49 -4.92 4.72 -12.40
C GLN A 49 -6.10 5.16 -13.28
N LEU A 50 -7.34 5.03 -12.80
CA LEU A 50 -8.52 5.47 -13.55
C LEU A 50 -8.56 6.98 -13.78
N SER A 51 -7.94 7.78 -12.91
CA SER A 51 -7.86 9.23 -13.07
C SER A 51 -7.07 9.65 -14.31
N LYS A 52 -6.16 8.81 -14.80
CA LYS A 52 -5.33 9.05 -15.99
C LYS A 52 -6.08 8.87 -17.31
N PHE A 53 -7.25 8.24 -17.27
CA PHE A 53 -8.05 8.00 -18.46
C PHE A 53 -9.14 9.06 -18.63
N ALA A 54 -9.46 9.39 -19.89
CA ALA A 54 -10.55 10.29 -20.25
C ALA A 54 -11.92 9.62 -20.07
N LEU A 55 -12.24 9.20 -18.84
CA LEU A 55 -13.52 8.59 -18.48
C LEU A 55 -14.43 9.65 -17.85
N SER A 56 -15.73 9.50 -18.06
CA SER A 56 -16.72 10.31 -17.33
C SER A 56 -16.65 10.01 -15.82
N ASN A 57 -17.11 10.95 -14.97
CA ASN A 57 -17.19 10.71 -13.53
C ASN A 57 -18.04 9.46 -13.22
N LYS A 58 -19.13 9.28 -13.95
CA LYS A 58 -20.01 8.11 -13.79
C LYS A 58 -19.33 6.79 -14.15
N ASP A 59 -18.51 6.79 -15.21
CA ASP A 59 -17.72 5.60 -15.60
C ASP A 59 -16.66 5.28 -14.54
N LYS A 60 -16.00 6.29 -13.97
CA LYS A 60 -15.05 6.13 -12.87
C LYS A 60 -15.72 5.55 -11.62
N GLU A 61 -16.85 6.14 -11.20
CA GLU A 61 -17.64 5.64 -10.07
C GLU A 61 -18.07 4.19 -10.25
N ASN A 62 -18.66 3.86 -11.42
CA ASN A 62 -19.11 2.51 -11.73
C ASN A 62 -17.93 1.52 -11.78
N SER A 63 -16.79 1.94 -12.33
CA SER A 63 -15.56 1.13 -12.36
C SER A 63 -15.06 0.83 -10.94
N MET A 64 -14.98 1.85 -10.09
CA MET A 64 -14.56 1.68 -8.69
C MET A 64 -15.53 0.80 -7.90
N ALA A 65 -16.84 0.92 -8.14
CA ALA A 65 -17.84 0.07 -7.51
C ALA A 65 -17.67 -1.41 -7.92
N LEU A 66 -17.40 -1.67 -9.21
CA LEU A 66 -17.16 -3.04 -9.70
C LEU A 66 -15.85 -3.61 -9.13
N ILE A 67 -14.77 -2.82 -9.07
CA ILE A 67 -13.49 -3.21 -8.47
C ILE A 67 -13.69 -3.55 -6.99
N SER A 68 -14.42 -2.71 -6.25
CA SER A 68 -14.73 -2.99 -4.85
C SER A 68 -15.51 -4.30 -4.68
N ALA A 69 -16.53 -4.53 -5.50
CA ALA A 69 -17.31 -5.77 -5.45
C ALA A 69 -16.45 -7.01 -5.75
N LEU A 70 -15.51 -6.91 -6.69
CA LEU A 70 -14.53 -7.97 -6.96
C LEU A 70 -13.65 -8.25 -5.74
N PHE A 71 -13.11 -7.20 -5.10
CA PHE A 71 -12.27 -7.34 -3.91
C PHE A 71 -13.04 -7.91 -2.72
N ASP A 72 -14.32 -7.54 -2.55
CA ASP A 72 -15.17 -8.11 -1.51
C ASP A 72 -15.41 -9.61 -1.73
N GLU A 73 -15.62 -10.04 -2.97
CA GLU A 73 -15.76 -11.45 -3.28
C GLU A 73 -14.46 -12.24 -3.06
N ILE A 74 -13.31 -11.66 -3.40
CA ILE A 74 -12.00 -12.26 -3.11
C ILE A 74 -11.79 -12.41 -1.59
N ALA A 75 -12.08 -11.36 -0.82
CA ALA A 75 -11.96 -11.39 0.63
C ALA A 75 -12.87 -12.45 1.25
N ARG A 76 -14.11 -12.52 0.80
CA ARG A 76 -15.07 -13.56 1.22
C ARG A 76 -14.56 -14.99 0.93
N GLN A 77 -13.98 -15.21 -0.25
CA GLN A 77 -13.37 -16.49 -0.60
C GLN A 77 -12.18 -16.81 0.31
N SER A 78 -11.33 -15.84 0.60
CA SER A 78 -10.20 -15.99 1.51
C SER A 78 -10.65 -16.40 2.92
N GLU A 79 -11.68 -15.76 3.45
CA GLU A 79 -12.27 -16.07 4.77
C GLU A 79 -12.84 -17.49 4.84
N THR A 80 -13.42 -17.97 3.74
CA THR A 80 -14.00 -19.34 3.65
C THR A 80 -12.99 -20.41 3.24
N GLY A 81 -11.72 -20.02 3.04
CA GLY A 81 -10.66 -20.94 2.58
C GLY A 81 -10.89 -21.45 1.15
N THR A 82 -11.66 -20.71 0.34
CA THR A 82 -11.91 -21.02 -1.08
C THR A 82 -11.09 -20.09 -1.98
N SER A 83 -10.74 -20.56 -3.16
CA SER A 83 -10.07 -19.74 -4.19
C SER A 83 -10.55 -20.20 -5.57
N SER A 84 -11.76 -19.78 -5.93
CA SER A 84 -12.36 -20.11 -7.23
C SER A 84 -12.27 -18.90 -8.16
N PRO A 85 -12.08 -19.11 -9.47
CA PRO A 85 -12.18 -18.03 -10.45
C PRO A 85 -13.51 -17.28 -10.33
N ILE A 86 -13.45 -15.95 -10.31
CA ILE A 86 -14.63 -15.10 -10.26
C ILE A 86 -15.02 -14.76 -11.68
N ASP A 87 -16.27 -15.05 -12.04
CA ASP A 87 -16.84 -14.66 -13.32
C ASP A 87 -17.16 -13.16 -13.33
N ILE A 88 -16.31 -12.38 -13.97
CA ILE A 88 -16.44 -10.92 -14.06
C ILE A 88 -17.69 -10.52 -14.85
N ASP A 89 -18.11 -11.26 -15.87
CA ASP A 89 -19.34 -10.95 -16.63
C ASP A 89 -20.57 -11.14 -15.75
N SER A 90 -20.59 -12.19 -14.95
CA SER A 90 -21.64 -12.40 -13.96
C SER A 90 -21.65 -11.30 -12.90
N LEU A 91 -20.47 -10.85 -12.45
CA LEU A 91 -20.36 -9.76 -11.48
C LEU A 91 -20.90 -8.44 -12.05
N VAL A 92 -20.54 -8.09 -13.29
CA VAL A 92 -21.07 -6.92 -14.03
C VAL A 92 -22.58 -7.02 -14.16
N SER A 93 -23.10 -8.16 -14.62
CA SER A 93 -24.53 -8.37 -14.81
C SER A 93 -25.33 -8.22 -13.51
N LYS A 94 -24.84 -8.80 -12.42
CA LYS A 94 -25.48 -8.71 -11.09
C LYS A 94 -25.43 -7.32 -10.49
N SER A 95 -24.36 -6.55 -10.77
CA SER A 95 -24.23 -5.18 -10.25
C SER A 95 -25.21 -4.20 -10.92
N GLY A 96 -25.67 -4.49 -12.12
CA GLY A 96 -26.47 -3.57 -12.94
C GLY A 96 -25.69 -2.31 -13.38
N LEU A 97 -24.37 -2.29 -13.19
CA LEU A 97 -23.52 -1.14 -13.54
C LEU A 97 -23.13 -1.17 -15.01
N THR A 98 -23.13 -0.01 -15.64
CA THR A 98 -22.47 0.18 -16.94
C THR A 98 -21.02 0.53 -16.69
N VAL A 99 -20.10 -0.38 -17.07
CA VAL A 99 -18.66 -0.23 -16.86
C VAL A 99 -17.94 -0.26 -18.22
N PRO A 100 -16.95 0.61 -18.46
CA PRO A 100 -16.20 0.62 -19.71
C PRO A 100 -15.55 -0.74 -20.01
N GLY A 101 -15.68 -1.21 -21.27
CA GLY A 101 -15.13 -2.50 -21.71
C GLY A 101 -13.66 -2.73 -21.37
N PRO A 102 -12.75 -1.74 -21.55
CA PRO A 102 -11.35 -1.87 -21.16
C PRO A 102 -11.16 -2.18 -19.65
N VAL A 103 -11.98 -1.62 -18.77
CA VAL A 103 -11.93 -1.91 -17.33
C VAL A 103 -12.33 -3.36 -17.06
N VAL A 104 -13.45 -3.81 -17.65
CA VAL A 104 -13.90 -5.21 -17.53
C VAL A 104 -12.82 -6.17 -18.02
N LEU A 105 -12.17 -5.87 -19.15
CA LEU A 105 -11.09 -6.69 -19.70
C LEU A 105 -9.87 -6.73 -18.78
N SER A 106 -9.51 -5.60 -18.18
CA SER A 106 -8.42 -5.51 -17.19
C SER A 106 -8.71 -6.40 -15.98
N LEU A 107 -9.93 -6.35 -15.43
CA LEU A 107 -10.32 -7.18 -14.30
C LEU A 107 -10.29 -8.69 -14.63
N LYS A 108 -10.73 -9.07 -15.83
CA LYS A 108 -10.61 -10.46 -16.32
C LYS A 108 -9.13 -10.91 -16.40
N SER A 109 -8.24 -10.01 -16.83
CA SER A 109 -6.82 -10.30 -16.89
C SER A 109 -6.21 -10.44 -15.50
N THR A 110 -6.58 -9.58 -14.56
CA THR A 110 -6.14 -9.66 -13.16
C THR A 110 -6.55 -10.99 -12.52
N GLN A 111 -7.77 -11.48 -12.79
CA GLN A 111 -8.21 -12.77 -12.27
C GLN A 111 -7.37 -13.95 -12.74
N LYS A 112 -6.81 -13.90 -13.95
CA LYS A 112 -5.93 -14.96 -14.48
C LYS A 112 -4.58 -15.06 -13.76
N ILE A 113 -4.13 -13.96 -13.16
CA ILE A 113 -2.86 -13.88 -12.43
C ILE A 113 -3.04 -13.80 -10.92
N ARG A 114 -4.28 -13.96 -10.42
CA ARG A 114 -4.57 -14.01 -8.98
C ARG A 114 -3.76 -15.10 -8.29
N THR A 115 -3.13 -14.75 -7.19
CA THR A 115 -2.26 -15.65 -6.43
C THR A 115 -2.68 -15.67 -4.96
N PRO A 116 -2.31 -16.69 -4.17
CA PRO A 116 -2.53 -16.70 -2.73
C PRO A 116 -1.93 -15.47 -2.01
N TRP A 117 -0.82 -14.94 -2.52
CA TRP A 117 -0.24 -13.69 -2.03
C TRP A 117 -1.21 -12.53 -2.19
N PHE A 118 -1.82 -12.39 -3.37
CA PHE A 118 -2.78 -11.30 -3.63
C PHE A 118 -3.97 -11.37 -2.68
N ASP A 119 -4.51 -12.55 -2.43
CA ASP A 119 -5.63 -12.77 -1.51
C ASP A 119 -5.25 -12.38 -0.07
N THR A 120 -4.04 -12.77 0.36
CA THR A 120 -3.49 -12.40 1.68
C THR A 120 -3.26 -10.89 1.78
N PHE A 121 -2.66 -10.29 0.74
CA PHE A 121 -2.42 -8.85 0.69
C PHE A 121 -3.74 -8.06 0.78
N LEU A 122 -4.74 -8.45 0.00
CA LEU A 122 -6.05 -7.77 -0.03
C LEU A 122 -6.73 -7.75 1.35
N THR A 123 -6.62 -8.84 2.10
CA THR A 123 -7.25 -8.99 3.43
C THR A 123 -6.35 -8.50 4.58
N LEU A 124 -5.13 -8.06 4.27
CA LEU A 124 -4.18 -7.56 5.26
C LEU A 124 -4.72 -6.31 5.96
N ASN A 125 -4.64 -6.31 7.30
CA ASN A 125 -5.00 -5.15 8.12
C ASN A 125 -3.83 -4.80 9.05
N PRO A 126 -2.97 -3.86 8.68
CA PRO A 126 -1.79 -3.47 9.44
C PRO A 126 -2.11 -2.86 10.82
N ASP A 127 -3.27 -2.23 11.00
CA ASP A 127 -3.68 -1.62 12.28
C ASP A 127 -3.71 -2.63 13.43
N LYS A 128 -4.01 -3.90 13.14
CA LYS A 128 -3.96 -5.00 14.13
C LYS A 128 -2.56 -5.23 14.69
N TYR A 129 -1.52 -4.92 13.92
CA TYR A 129 -0.12 -5.04 14.33
C TYR A 129 0.37 -3.75 14.99
N LEU A 130 0.12 -2.60 14.35
CA LEU A 130 0.56 -1.29 14.84
C LEU A 130 0.20 -1.06 16.31
N LYS A 131 -1.00 -1.39 16.73
CA LYS A 131 -1.48 -1.23 18.11
C LYS A 131 -0.75 -2.09 19.16
N ARG A 132 0.03 -3.07 18.72
CA ARG A 132 0.78 -4.00 19.60
C ARG A 132 2.28 -3.73 19.61
N ILE A 133 2.75 -2.75 18.83
CA ILE A 133 4.17 -2.41 18.78
C ILE A 133 4.55 -1.56 19.99
N HIS A 134 5.64 -1.93 20.63
CA HIS A 134 6.19 -1.23 21.79
C HIS A 134 7.63 -0.74 21.57
N CYS A 135 8.29 -1.20 20.51
CA CYS A 135 9.65 -0.75 20.18
C CYS A 135 9.61 0.58 19.41
N PRO A 136 10.73 1.33 19.38
CA PRO A 136 10.86 2.55 18.61
C PRO A 136 10.59 2.34 17.12
N ILE A 137 9.88 3.29 16.49
CA ILE A 137 9.52 3.29 15.07
C ILE A 137 9.99 4.59 14.43
N LEU A 138 10.69 4.47 13.30
CA LEU A 138 10.81 5.53 12.31
C LEU A 138 9.96 5.12 11.09
N ALA A 139 8.95 5.91 10.74
CA ALA A 139 8.14 5.71 9.56
C ALA A 139 8.26 6.92 8.63
N VAL A 140 8.70 6.68 7.41
CA VAL A 140 8.93 7.74 6.42
C VAL A 140 8.21 7.44 5.12
N ASN A 141 7.76 8.49 4.43
CA ASN A 141 7.16 8.35 3.11
C ASN A 141 7.46 9.57 2.23
N GLY A 142 7.36 9.41 0.92
CA GLY A 142 7.44 10.50 -0.04
C GLY A 142 6.07 11.15 -0.26
N GLU A 143 6.01 12.48 -0.33
CA GLU A 143 4.76 13.21 -0.60
C GLU A 143 4.15 12.86 -1.96
N LEU A 144 5.00 12.56 -2.96
CA LEU A 144 4.61 12.19 -4.31
C LEU A 144 4.40 10.67 -4.47
N ASP A 145 4.31 9.91 -3.38
CA ASP A 145 4.07 8.47 -3.46
C ASP A 145 2.66 8.18 -3.98
N THR A 146 2.58 7.65 -5.22
CA THR A 146 1.33 7.27 -5.88
C THR A 146 0.88 5.83 -5.58
N GLN A 147 1.70 5.06 -4.86
CA GLN A 147 1.41 3.66 -4.52
C GLN A 147 0.93 3.51 -3.08
N VAL A 148 1.60 4.18 -2.14
CA VAL A 148 1.24 4.21 -0.71
C VAL A 148 1.05 5.66 -0.29
N HIS A 149 -0.19 6.11 -0.21
CA HIS A 149 -0.51 7.52 0.03
C HIS A 149 0.05 8.03 1.36
N ALA A 150 1.03 8.93 1.30
CA ALA A 150 1.84 9.36 2.43
C ALA A 150 1.00 9.88 3.61
N ALA A 151 0.14 10.87 3.38
CA ALA A 151 -0.63 11.52 4.44
C ALA A 151 -1.54 10.53 5.18
N THR A 152 -2.19 9.62 4.46
CA THR A 152 -3.08 8.61 5.05
C THR A 152 -2.29 7.60 5.88
N ASN A 153 -1.26 6.98 5.30
CA ASN A 153 -0.51 5.92 5.98
C ASN A 153 0.28 6.45 7.19
N ILE A 154 0.96 7.57 7.05
CA ILE A 154 1.64 8.23 8.18
C ILE A 154 0.64 8.67 9.25
N GLY A 155 -0.54 9.16 8.85
CA GLY A 155 -1.61 9.50 9.79
C GLY A 155 -2.09 8.31 10.63
N ILE A 156 -2.29 7.14 10.00
CA ILE A 156 -2.67 5.89 10.69
C ILE A 156 -1.55 5.44 11.64
N ILE A 157 -0.30 5.43 11.19
CA ILE A 157 0.84 5.06 12.02
C ILE A 157 0.91 5.96 13.27
N LYS A 158 0.81 7.26 13.08
CA LYS A 158 0.87 8.24 14.18
C LYS A 158 -0.29 8.11 15.16
N ALA A 159 -1.48 7.78 14.67
CA ALA A 159 -2.66 7.55 15.51
C ALA A 159 -2.55 6.26 16.33
N SER A 160 -2.03 5.18 15.72
CA SER A 160 -1.89 3.86 16.37
C SER A 160 -0.64 3.75 17.22
N CYS A 161 0.43 4.48 16.89
CA CYS A 161 1.71 4.52 17.59
C CYS A 161 2.14 5.97 17.83
N PRO A 162 1.58 6.69 18.83
CA PRO A 162 1.86 8.13 19.02
C PRO A 162 3.33 8.45 19.30
N ALA A 163 4.11 7.48 19.79
CA ALA A 163 5.55 7.60 20.02
C ALA A 163 6.40 7.41 18.75
N ALA A 164 5.81 7.02 17.62
CA ALA A 164 6.54 6.83 16.37
C ALA A 164 7.09 8.17 15.86
N THR A 165 8.34 8.19 15.44
CA THR A 165 8.92 9.26 14.64
C THR A 165 8.41 9.10 13.21
N THR A 166 7.79 10.16 12.67
CA THR A 166 7.19 10.11 11.33
C THR A 166 7.65 11.28 10.48
N ILE A 167 8.02 11.03 9.23
CA ILE A 167 8.48 12.06 8.29
C ILE A 167 7.79 11.84 6.93
N ILE A 168 7.24 12.91 6.35
CA ILE A 168 6.84 12.95 4.95
C ILE A 168 7.82 13.88 4.24
N TYR A 169 8.54 13.34 3.26
CA TYR A 169 9.50 14.10 2.49
C TYR A 169 8.83 14.76 1.28
N PRO A 170 8.95 16.08 1.12
CA PRO A 170 8.47 16.75 -0.07
C PRO A 170 9.20 16.24 -1.32
N SER A 171 8.50 16.20 -2.43
CA SER A 171 9.06 15.84 -3.75
C SER A 171 9.69 14.44 -3.85
N LEU A 172 9.50 13.54 -2.89
CA LEU A 172 9.94 12.15 -3.01
C LEU A 172 8.79 11.25 -3.47
N ASN A 173 9.13 10.29 -4.34
CA ASN A 173 8.24 9.24 -4.82
C ASN A 173 8.21 8.02 -3.88
N HIS A 174 7.55 6.93 -4.30
CA HIS A 174 7.49 5.66 -3.56
C HIS A 174 8.87 5.03 -3.28
N MET A 175 9.82 5.22 -4.19
CA MET A 175 11.21 4.75 -4.04
C MET A 175 12.07 5.68 -3.19
N LEU A 176 11.47 6.73 -2.60
CA LEU A 176 12.15 7.79 -1.84
C LEU A 176 13.22 8.51 -2.67
N GLN A 177 12.96 8.68 -3.95
CA GLN A 177 13.78 9.43 -4.91
C GLN A 177 13.11 10.77 -5.19
N HIS A 178 13.90 11.81 -5.45
CA HIS A 178 13.36 13.08 -5.97
C HIS A 178 12.71 12.86 -7.33
N ALA A 179 11.45 13.23 -7.45
CA ALA A 179 10.60 13.03 -8.62
C ALA A 179 9.84 14.31 -8.98
N VAL A 180 9.25 14.34 -10.16
CA VAL A 180 8.40 15.43 -10.62
C VAL A 180 6.93 15.08 -10.44
N THR A 181 6.52 13.87 -10.82
CA THR A 181 5.13 13.40 -10.75
C THR A 181 4.93 12.32 -9.70
N GLY A 182 5.98 11.61 -9.32
CA GLY A 182 5.93 10.44 -8.43
C GLY A 182 5.47 9.16 -9.12
N GLU A 183 5.19 9.22 -10.42
CA GLU A 183 4.72 8.08 -11.19
C GLU A 183 5.80 7.01 -11.37
N PRO A 184 5.43 5.71 -11.35
CA PRO A 184 6.38 4.63 -11.62
C PRO A 184 7.09 4.75 -12.97
N SER A 185 6.48 5.41 -13.95
CA SER A 185 7.08 5.65 -15.26
C SER A 185 8.32 6.57 -15.22
N GLU A 186 8.53 7.31 -14.13
CA GLU A 186 9.74 8.14 -13.95
C GLU A 186 10.94 7.34 -13.42
N TYR A 187 10.74 6.18 -12.79
CA TYR A 187 11.78 5.49 -12.00
C TYR A 187 13.04 5.20 -12.80
N ASP A 188 12.89 4.73 -14.04
CA ASP A 188 14.03 4.39 -14.91
C ASP A 188 14.87 5.60 -15.33
N SER A 189 14.29 6.81 -15.29
CA SER A 189 14.98 8.06 -15.61
C SER A 189 15.73 8.68 -14.42
N ILE A 190 15.39 8.27 -13.19
CA ILE A 190 15.95 8.82 -11.96
C ILE A 190 17.23 8.04 -11.61
N ARG A 191 18.39 8.72 -11.61
CA ARG A 191 19.67 8.09 -11.26
C ARG A 191 19.89 7.91 -9.74
N GLN A 192 19.16 8.66 -8.93
CA GLN A 192 19.25 8.58 -7.47
C GLN A 192 18.62 7.25 -7.01
N THR A 193 19.32 6.49 -6.17
CA THR A 193 18.77 5.24 -5.59
C THR A 193 17.78 5.56 -4.47
N VAL A 194 18.17 6.46 -3.55
CA VAL A 194 17.35 6.96 -2.44
C VAL A 194 17.85 8.34 -2.05
N SER A 195 16.98 9.20 -1.53
CA SER A 195 17.42 10.52 -1.06
C SER A 195 18.42 10.44 0.08
N PRO A 196 19.54 11.19 0.03
CA PRO A 196 20.51 11.28 1.13
C PRO A 196 19.89 11.74 2.45
N ASP A 197 18.85 12.57 2.41
CA ASP A 197 18.16 13.05 3.61
C ASP A 197 17.49 11.89 4.35
N VAL A 198 16.86 10.97 3.61
CA VAL A 198 16.28 9.74 4.18
C VAL A 198 17.36 8.91 4.88
N LEU A 199 18.51 8.73 4.26
CA LEU A 199 19.63 7.97 4.84
C LEU A 199 20.16 8.64 6.11
N THR A 200 20.24 9.97 6.11
CA THR A 200 20.70 10.77 7.25
C THR A 200 19.75 10.62 8.44
N ASP A 201 18.44 10.68 8.20
CA ASP A 201 17.44 10.55 9.25
C ASP A 201 17.37 9.12 9.80
N ILE A 202 17.50 8.11 8.95
CA ILE A 202 17.63 6.70 9.39
C ILE A 202 18.85 6.54 10.30
N LEU A 203 20.00 7.06 9.89
CA LEU A 203 21.22 6.97 10.68
C LEU A 203 21.09 7.71 12.02
N SER A 204 20.46 8.89 12.02
CA SER A 204 20.20 9.68 13.21
C SER A 204 19.26 8.96 14.18
N PHE A 205 18.19 8.37 13.65
CA PHE A 205 17.26 7.55 14.42
C PHE A 205 17.97 6.36 15.09
N ILE A 206 18.73 5.57 14.31
CA ILE A 206 19.45 4.40 14.85
C ILE A 206 20.47 4.80 15.92
N LYS A 207 21.14 5.96 15.78
CA LYS A 207 22.10 6.45 16.78
C LYS A 207 21.44 6.96 18.06
N SER A 208 20.14 7.27 18.02
CA SER A 208 19.38 7.76 19.18
C SER A 208 18.78 6.63 20.04
N LEU A 209 18.86 5.39 19.59
CA LEU A 209 18.39 4.19 20.29
C LEU A 209 19.42 3.72 21.32
#